data_d80445c0e7042321dd4013054eb9b9af
#
_entry.id   d80445c0e7042321dd4013054eb9b9af
#
_cell.length_a   1.000
_cell.length_b   1.000
_cell.length_c   1.000
_cell.angle_alpha   90.00
_cell.angle_beta   90.00
_cell.angle_gamma   90.00
#
_symmetry.space_group_name_H-M   'P 1'
#
loop_
_entity.id
_entity.type
_entity.pdbx_description
1 polymer ?
#
loop_
_entity_poly.entity_id
_entity_poly.type
_entity_poly.pdbx_seq_one_letter_code
_entity_poly.pdbx_strand_id
1 'polypeptide(L)'
;MKKNIVLLMMLTGFAIFSLTSNPHLFTKKYAAVINSGGSPSGKTGAPGEGNCTSCHSGNVNDGSATSSITFNGNNNQYDLGVTYDFSLSIANGSIKNGFQLVILDSLQNNDVGTIISSDLVNTQINANNRTYLNHTSSGNTLNSWNFQWTAPSNDVGPVTIYYAYNVTNAMNNTAGDQIFLASHTLYPSNTANIVAEAPSFSCYFNEVDNLILQKENWS
;
A
#
# COMPACT_ATOMS: atom_id res chain seq x y z
N MET A 1 5.67 74.73 1.14
CA MET A 1 5.47 73.52 2.00
C MET A 1 4.48 72.51 1.45
N LYS A 2 3.29 72.87 0.95
CA LYS A 2 2.26 71.88 0.48
C LYS A 2 2.70 71.03 -0.72
N LYS A 3 3.50 71.57 -1.67
CA LYS A 3 3.97 70.81 -2.84
C LYS A 3 4.98 69.70 -2.52
N ASN A 4 5.84 69.92 -1.51
CA ASN A 4 6.86 68.93 -1.13
C ASN A 4 6.23 67.75 -0.34
N ILE A 5 5.12 67.99 0.40
CA ILE A 5 4.40 66.94 1.14
C ILE A 5 3.71 66.02 0.15
N VAL A 6 3.08 66.54 -0.92
CA VAL A 6 2.42 65.71 -1.95
C VAL A 6 3.44 64.87 -2.71
N LEU A 7 4.63 65.37 -3.03
CA LEU A 7 5.67 64.63 -3.68
C LEU A 7 6.22 63.50 -2.79
N LEU A 8 6.39 63.77 -1.48
CA LEU A 8 6.84 62.76 -0.53
C LEU A 8 5.81 61.64 -0.35
N MET A 9 4.52 61.95 -0.32
CA MET A 9 3.43 60.94 -0.26
C MET A 9 3.37 60.09 -1.53
N MET A 10 3.59 60.65 -2.71
CA MET A 10 3.63 59.88 -3.96
C MET A 10 4.81 58.94 -4.03
N LEU A 11 6.03 59.39 -3.55
CA LEU A 11 7.22 58.54 -3.50
C LEU A 11 7.08 57.37 -2.51
N THR A 12 6.47 57.62 -1.34
CA THR A 12 6.20 56.52 -0.35
C THR A 12 5.13 55.55 -0.84
N GLY A 13 4.07 56.05 -1.46
CA GLY A 13 3.02 55.20 -2.05
C GLY A 13 3.54 54.32 -3.16
N PHE A 14 4.42 54.81 -4.04
CA PHE A 14 5.05 54.02 -5.10
C PHE A 14 5.99 52.96 -4.56
N ALA A 15 6.79 53.30 -3.53
CA ALA A 15 7.67 52.35 -2.87
C ALA A 15 6.90 51.18 -2.18
N ILE A 16 5.77 51.48 -1.54
CA ILE A 16 4.90 50.47 -0.90
C ILE A 16 4.23 49.60 -1.98
N PHE A 17 3.74 50.20 -3.07
CA PHE A 17 3.15 49.45 -4.17
C PHE A 17 4.14 48.52 -4.89
N SER A 18 5.40 48.95 -5.07
CA SER A 18 6.46 48.13 -5.64
C SER A 18 6.83 46.93 -4.75
N LEU A 19 6.74 47.07 -3.43
CA LEU A 19 6.97 46.00 -2.48
C LEU A 19 5.84 44.94 -2.44
N THR A 20 4.59 45.39 -2.67
CA THR A 20 3.42 44.48 -2.65
C THR A 20 3.19 43.78 -3.99
N SER A 21 3.72 44.29 -5.10
CA SER A 21 3.54 43.73 -6.44
C SER A 21 4.61 42.71 -6.85
N ASN A 22 5.56 42.36 -5.98
CA ASN A 22 6.52 41.28 -6.21
C ASN A 22 6.06 39.98 -5.54
N PRO A 23 5.23 39.15 -6.18
CA PRO A 23 4.76 37.88 -5.60
C PRO A 23 5.90 36.89 -5.34
N HIS A 24 7.06 37.09 -5.94
CA HIS A 24 8.25 36.24 -5.75
C HIS A 24 8.97 36.45 -4.43
N LEU A 25 8.72 37.56 -3.70
CA LEU A 25 9.39 37.81 -2.42
C LEU A 25 8.85 36.94 -1.26
N PHE A 26 7.69 36.26 -1.46
CA PHE A 26 7.05 35.44 -0.44
C PHE A 26 6.87 33.98 -0.82
N THR A 27 7.41 33.52 -1.96
CA THR A 27 7.45 32.09 -2.25
C THR A 27 8.44 31.43 -1.33
N LYS A 28 7.98 30.93 -0.18
CA LYS A 28 8.73 29.90 0.56
C LYS A 28 8.96 28.74 -0.41
N LYS A 29 10.19 28.63 -0.92
CA LYS A 29 10.62 27.43 -1.58
C LYS A 29 10.69 26.35 -0.50
N TYR A 30 9.61 25.59 -0.35
CA TYR A 30 9.68 24.39 0.48
C TYR A 30 10.67 23.47 -0.22
N ALA A 31 11.76 23.14 0.47
CA ALA A 31 12.63 22.09 0.01
C ALA A 31 11.79 20.82 -0.13
N ALA A 32 11.88 20.14 -1.26
CA ALA A 32 11.21 18.86 -1.41
C ALA A 32 11.72 17.94 -0.30
N VAL A 33 10.81 17.35 0.44
CA VAL A 33 11.16 16.39 1.49
C VAL A 33 11.60 15.11 0.80
N ILE A 34 12.88 14.81 0.88
CA ILE A 34 13.45 13.58 0.33
C ILE A 34 13.37 12.51 1.43
N ASN A 35 12.46 11.55 1.27
CA ASN A 35 12.26 10.46 2.23
C ASN A 35 13.10 9.23 1.84
N SER A 36 14.40 9.42 1.68
CA SER A 36 15.32 8.34 1.27
C SER A 36 15.43 7.20 2.29
N GLY A 37 15.01 7.43 3.53
CA GLY A 37 15.01 6.45 4.62
C GLY A 37 13.65 5.81 4.89
N GLY A 38 12.68 5.94 3.99
CA GLY A 38 11.35 5.36 4.13
C GLY A 38 10.23 6.38 3.92
N SER A 39 9.12 5.92 3.42
CA SER A 39 7.94 6.73 3.13
C SER A 39 7.19 7.13 4.42
N PRO A 40 6.59 8.32 4.51
CA PRO A 40 5.56 8.58 5.51
C PRO A 40 4.40 7.59 5.41
N SER A 41 3.69 7.36 6.51
CA SER A 41 2.53 6.45 6.56
C SER A 41 1.46 6.79 5.52
N GLY A 42 0.72 5.79 5.05
CA GLY A 42 -0.45 5.96 4.18
C GLY A 42 -0.10 6.29 2.73
N LYS A 43 0.95 5.66 2.17
CA LYS A 43 1.40 5.87 0.79
C LYS A 43 1.43 4.60 -0.05
N THR A 44 0.65 3.60 0.32
CA THR A 44 0.61 2.30 -0.36
C THR A 44 -0.36 2.23 -1.54
N GLY A 45 -1.26 3.20 -1.68
CA GLY A 45 -2.37 3.12 -2.62
C GLY A 45 -3.52 2.21 -2.15
N ALA A 46 -3.48 1.72 -0.91
CA ALA A 46 -4.57 0.97 -0.30
C ALA A 46 -5.85 1.83 -0.16
N PRO A 47 -7.01 1.22 0.04
CA PRO A 47 -8.24 1.97 0.27
C PRO A 47 -8.09 3.02 1.38
N GLY A 48 -8.43 4.28 1.04
CA GLY A 48 -8.32 5.44 1.93
C GLY A 48 -6.92 6.04 2.05
N GLU A 49 -5.94 5.56 1.28
CA GLU A 49 -4.56 6.07 1.30
C GLU A 49 -4.17 6.81 0.01
N GLY A 50 -3.15 7.65 0.14
CA GLY A 50 -2.44 8.20 -1.01
C GLY A 50 -1.39 7.22 -1.55
N ASN A 51 -0.49 7.75 -2.36
CA ASN A 51 0.65 6.99 -2.89
C ASN A 51 1.89 7.90 -2.99
N CYS A 52 2.95 7.42 -3.63
CA CYS A 52 4.21 8.15 -3.77
C CYS A 52 4.07 9.49 -4.50
N THR A 53 2.99 9.70 -5.30
CA THR A 53 2.74 11.00 -5.98
C THR A 53 2.46 12.14 -5.01
N SER A 54 2.21 11.86 -3.74
CA SER A 54 2.08 12.90 -2.72
C SER A 54 3.35 13.75 -2.54
N CYS A 55 4.51 13.19 -2.91
CA CYS A 55 5.82 13.84 -2.79
C CYS A 55 6.61 13.80 -4.11
N HIS A 56 6.44 12.77 -4.93
CA HIS A 56 7.14 12.56 -6.18
C HIS A 56 6.28 12.96 -7.37
N SER A 57 6.82 13.73 -8.30
CA SER A 57 6.16 14.02 -9.56
C SER A 57 6.65 13.05 -10.64
N GLY A 58 5.75 12.19 -11.11
CA GLY A 58 6.03 11.19 -12.14
C GLY A 58 4.76 10.50 -12.60
N ASN A 59 4.87 9.69 -13.62
CA ASN A 59 3.76 8.88 -14.12
C ASN A 59 3.49 7.72 -13.16
N VAL A 60 2.23 7.31 -13.09
CA VAL A 60 1.80 6.16 -12.31
C VAL A 60 1.53 4.99 -13.26
N ASN A 61 2.12 3.83 -12.98
CA ASN A 61 1.92 2.58 -13.74
C ASN A 61 2.15 2.76 -15.25
N ASP A 62 3.26 3.39 -15.63
CA ASP A 62 3.61 3.64 -17.04
C ASP A 62 4.14 2.39 -17.79
N GLY A 63 4.28 1.25 -17.09
CA GLY A 63 4.73 -0.02 -17.64
C GLY A 63 6.24 -0.16 -17.78
N SER A 64 7.04 0.82 -17.36
CA SER A 64 8.51 0.77 -17.47
C SER A 64 9.17 -0.18 -16.47
N ALA A 65 8.51 -0.49 -15.35
CA ALA A 65 8.93 -1.47 -14.38
C ALA A 65 7.75 -2.36 -13.95
N THR A 66 8.07 -3.56 -13.46
CA THR A 66 7.10 -4.49 -12.90
C THR A 66 7.58 -4.96 -11.54
N SER A 67 6.66 -5.46 -10.72
CA SER A 67 6.97 -6.04 -9.43
C SER A 67 6.32 -7.40 -9.25
N SER A 68 6.87 -8.18 -8.35
CA SER A 68 6.28 -9.45 -7.91
C SER A 68 6.41 -9.60 -6.41
N ILE A 69 5.41 -10.23 -5.80
CA ILE A 69 5.50 -10.76 -4.46
C ILE A 69 5.64 -12.28 -4.57
N THR A 70 6.68 -12.83 -3.95
CA THR A 70 6.80 -14.26 -3.71
C THR A 70 6.41 -14.58 -2.27
N PHE A 71 5.82 -15.72 -2.07
CA PHE A 71 5.23 -16.18 -0.84
C PHE A 71 5.52 -17.67 -0.69
N ASN A 72 6.02 -18.12 0.48
CA ASN A 72 6.42 -19.52 0.69
C ASN A 72 5.24 -20.46 1.05
N GLY A 73 4.00 -19.97 1.01
CA GLY A 73 2.80 -20.81 1.08
C GLY A 73 2.39 -21.36 -0.29
N ASN A 74 1.34 -22.16 -0.31
CA ASN A 74 0.84 -22.80 -1.52
C ASN A 74 -0.35 -22.03 -2.12
N ASN A 75 -0.38 -21.87 -3.44
CA ASN A 75 -1.55 -21.37 -4.20
C ASN A 75 -2.14 -20.05 -3.67
N ASN A 76 -1.32 -19.14 -3.16
CA ASN A 76 -1.78 -17.91 -2.48
C ASN A 76 -2.75 -18.18 -1.31
N GLN A 77 -2.56 -19.28 -0.60
CA GLN A 77 -3.35 -19.63 0.57
C GLN A 77 -2.55 -19.51 1.86
N TYR A 78 -3.18 -19.04 2.92
CA TYR A 78 -2.59 -18.93 4.24
C TYR A 78 -3.35 -19.76 5.27
N ASP A 79 -2.63 -20.37 6.18
CA ASP A 79 -3.16 -21.05 7.37
C ASP A 79 -3.18 -20.09 8.55
N LEU A 80 -4.18 -20.20 9.40
CA LEU A 80 -4.36 -19.31 10.55
C LEU A 80 -3.19 -19.43 11.55
N GLY A 81 -2.67 -18.29 11.96
CA GLY A 81 -1.58 -18.20 12.93
C GLY A 81 -0.20 -18.61 12.42
N VAL A 82 -0.06 -19.00 11.15
CA VAL A 82 1.22 -19.40 10.55
C VAL A 82 2.01 -18.18 10.10
N THR A 83 3.33 -18.22 10.29
CA THR A 83 4.24 -17.19 9.79
C THR A 83 4.82 -17.61 8.45
N TYR A 84 4.76 -16.71 7.48
CA TYR A 84 5.22 -16.90 6.12
C TYR A 84 6.35 -15.96 5.76
N ASP A 85 7.27 -16.43 4.90
CA ASP A 85 8.30 -15.61 4.29
C ASP A 85 7.79 -15.02 2.98
N PHE A 86 8.07 -13.74 2.79
CA PHE A 86 7.76 -12.98 1.58
C PHE A 86 9.00 -12.31 1.02
N SER A 87 9.00 -12.14 -0.28
CA SER A 87 9.93 -11.24 -0.96
C SER A 87 9.15 -10.35 -1.95
N LEU A 88 9.35 -9.04 -1.82
CA LEU A 88 8.93 -8.05 -2.82
C LEU A 88 10.12 -7.79 -3.74
N SER A 89 9.95 -7.97 -5.04
CA SER A 89 10.99 -7.72 -6.04
C SER A 89 10.49 -6.80 -7.15
N ILE A 90 11.36 -5.90 -7.62
CA ILE A 90 11.12 -4.97 -8.73
C ILE A 90 12.01 -5.40 -9.90
N ALA A 91 11.40 -5.68 -11.04
CA ALA A 91 12.10 -5.85 -12.30
C ALA A 91 12.24 -4.49 -13.01
N ASN A 92 13.38 -4.27 -13.67
CA ASN A 92 13.71 -2.99 -14.30
C ASN A 92 13.75 -1.80 -13.31
N GLY A 93 14.15 -2.08 -12.07
CA GLY A 93 14.40 -1.03 -11.08
C GLY A 93 15.59 -0.15 -11.45
N SER A 94 15.76 0.94 -10.71
CA SER A 94 16.87 1.88 -10.80
C SER A 94 17.96 1.55 -9.77
N ILE A 95 19.02 2.36 -9.75
CA ILE A 95 20.05 2.34 -8.69
C ILE A 95 19.49 2.76 -7.32
N LYS A 96 18.34 3.42 -7.30
CA LYS A 96 17.59 3.75 -6.07
C LYS A 96 16.12 3.46 -6.29
N ASN A 97 15.57 2.67 -5.41
CA ASN A 97 14.17 2.28 -5.38
C ASN A 97 13.61 2.45 -3.97
N GLY A 98 12.33 2.62 -3.86
CA GLY A 98 11.67 2.69 -2.57
C GLY A 98 10.32 2.02 -2.61
N PHE A 99 9.84 1.57 -1.45
CA PHE A 99 8.51 0.99 -1.34
C PHE A 99 7.87 1.27 0.02
N GLN A 100 6.56 1.18 0.06
CA GLN A 100 5.76 1.02 1.27
C GLN A 100 4.70 -0.03 1.00
N LEU A 101 4.46 -0.93 1.95
CA LEU A 101 3.37 -1.89 1.89
C LEU A 101 2.56 -1.93 3.20
N VAL A 102 1.33 -2.41 3.08
CA VAL A 102 0.39 -2.69 4.17
C VAL A 102 -0.37 -3.98 3.84
N ILE A 103 -0.78 -4.73 4.86
CA ILE A 103 -1.59 -5.94 4.71
C ILE A 103 -2.92 -5.73 5.41
N LEU A 104 -4.00 -5.81 4.64
CA LEU A 104 -5.35 -5.51 5.13
C LEU A 104 -6.29 -6.70 4.87
N ASP A 105 -7.28 -6.89 5.75
CA ASP A 105 -8.42 -7.71 5.40
C ASP A 105 -9.18 -7.07 4.22
N SER A 106 -9.60 -7.89 3.26
CA SER A 106 -10.22 -7.39 2.02
C SER A 106 -11.68 -6.94 2.20
N LEU A 107 -12.28 -7.19 3.36
CA LEU A 107 -13.69 -6.88 3.61
C LEU A 107 -13.87 -5.52 4.29
N GLN A 108 -13.04 -5.22 5.30
CA GLN A 108 -13.16 -4.02 6.12
C GLN A 108 -11.98 -3.07 5.96
N ASN A 109 -10.90 -3.50 5.30
CA ASN A 109 -9.66 -2.75 5.12
C ASN A 109 -8.95 -2.37 6.43
N ASN A 110 -9.05 -3.23 7.45
CA ASN A 110 -8.30 -3.11 8.69
C ASN A 110 -6.96 -3.86 8.59
N ASP A 111 -5.97 -3.44 9.37
CA ASP A 111 -4.73 -4.19 9.55
C ASP A 111 -5.02 -5.61 10.00
N VAL A 112 -4.31 -6.58 9.43
CA VAL A 112 -4.54 -7.99 9.73
C VAL A 112 -3.24 -8.78 9.80
N GLY A 113 -3.16 -9.65 10.78
CA GLY A 113 -1.93 -10.39 11.10
C GLY A 113 -0.83 -9.47 11.64
N THR A 114 0.41 -9.93 11.53
CA THR A 114 1.56 -9.16 12.02
C THR A 114 2.67 -9.14 10.98
N ILE A 115 3.01 -7.96 10.46
CA ILE A 115 4.15 -7.76 9.57
C ILE A 115 5.43 -7.74 10.42
N ILE A 116 6.45 -8.47 9.98
CA ILE A 116 7.74 -8.57 10.65
C ILE A 116 8.83 -8.16 9.65
N SER A 117 9.61 -7.14 9.99
CA SER A 117 10.82 -6.79 9.27
C SER A 117 11.90 -7.82 9.62
N SER A 118 12.13 -8.78 8.75
CA SER A 118 13.17 -9.81 8.94
C SER A 118 14.58 -9.33 8.56
N ASP A 119 14.68 -8.20 7.86
CA ASP A 119 15.92 -7.54 7.47
C ASP A 119 15.91 -6.08 7.96
N LEU A 120 16.27 -5.87 9.20
CA LEU A 120 16.28 -4.55 9.87
C LEU A 120 17.29 -3.56 9.28
N VAL A 121 18.23 -4.01 8.46
CA VAL A 121 19.15 -3.13 7.75
C VAL A 121 18.46 -2.47 6.57
N ASN A 122 17.68 -3.22 5.82
CA ASN A 122 17.11 -2.80 4.55
C ASN A 122 15.61 -2.49 4.61
N THR A 123 14.90 -2.98 5.66
CA THR A 123 13.48 -2.71 5.89
C THR A 123 13.21 -2.23 7.31
N GLN A 124 12.10 -1.53 7.49
CA GLN A 124 11.66 -1.01 8.79
C GLN A 124 10.13 -0.99 8.88
N ILE A 125 9.62 -1.10 10.10
CA ILE A 125 8.20 -0.94 10.40
C ILE A 125 7.93 0.53 10.78
N ASN A 126 6.87 1.07 10.22
CA ASN A 126 6.30 2.36 10.60
C ASN A 126 4.83 2.14 11.00
N ALA A 127 4.52 2.29 12.28
CA ALA A 127 3.17 2.10 12.82
C ALA A 127 2.54 3.47 13.12
N ASN A 128 1.45 3.78 12.41
CA ASN A 128 0.63 4.96 12.61
C ASN A 128 -0.73 4.69 11.95
N ASN A 129 -1.81 4.60 12.70
CA ASN A 129 -3.14 4.15 12.29
C ASN A 129 -3.16 2.73 11.67
N ARG A 130 -2.19 2.42 10.82
CA ARG A 130 -1.90 1.11 10.21
C ARG A 130 -0.41 0.81 10.34
N THR A 131 -0.07 -0.46 10.18
CA THR A 131 1.31 -0.97 10.24
C THR A 131 1.87 -1.11 8.83
N TYR A 132 2.93 -0.36 8.54
CA TYR A 132 3.56 -0.33 7.23
C TYR A 132 4.96 -0.93 7.28
N LEU A 133 5.34 -1.69 6.26
CA LEU A 133 6.73 -2.01 5.98
C LEU A 133 7.27 -1.05 4.93
N ASN A 134 8.46 -0.51 5.19
CA ASN A 134 9.17 0.41 4.30
C ASN A 134 10.60 -0.05 4.07
N HIS A 135 11.21 0.44 2.99
CA HIS A 135 12.66 0.43 2.85
C HIS A 135 13.32 1.37 3.88
N THR A 136 14.59 1.13 4.18
CA THR A 136 15.46 2.06 4.90
C THR A 136 16.34 2.83 3.93
N SER A 137 17.20 3.72 4.45
CA SER A 137 18.24 4.39 3.63
C SER A 137 19.21 3.41 2.98
N SER A 138 19.52 2.28 3.64
CA SER A 138 20.33 1.21 3.06
C SER A 138 19.54 0.42 2.03
N GLY A 139 18.28 0.13 2.35
CA GLY A 139 17.38 -0.66 1.50
C GLY A 139 16.99 0.03 0.20
N ASN A 140 17.14 1.36 0.08
CA ASN A 140 16.77 2.06 -1.14
C ASN A 140 17.70 1.78 -2.34
N THR A 141 18.82 1.11 -2.13
CA THR A 141 19.74 0.68 -3.22
C THR A 141 19.42 -0.72 -3.74
N LEU A 142 18.44 -1.37 -3.16
CA LEU A 142 18.01 -2.71 -3.55
C LEU A 142 16.83 -2.65 -4.52
N ASN A 143 16.60 -3.76 -5.18
CA ASN A 143 15.40 -4.02 -5.98
C ASN A 143 14.61 -5.25 -5.47
N SER A 144 15.00 -5.79 -4.31
CA SER A 144 14.28 -6.88 -3.65
C SER A 144 14.43 -6.77 -2.13
N TRP A 145 13.35 -7.04 -1.40
CA TRP A 145 13.29 -6.95 0.06
C TRP A 145 12.51 -8.14 0.62
N ASN A 146 13.07 -8.73 1.68
CA ASN A 146 12.45 -9.85 2.39
C ASN A 146 11.77 -9.36 3.67
N PHE A 147 10.66 -9.99 3.99
CA PHE A 147 9.91 -9.76 5.22
C PHE A 147 9.12 -11.01 5.60
N GLN A 148 8.53 -11.01 6.77
CA GLN A 148 7.62 -12.05 7.20
C GLN A 148 6.26 -11.47 7.55
N TRP A 149 5.27 -12.32 7.50
CA TRP A 149 3.93 -12.01 7.97
C TRP A 149 3.36 -13.21 8.71
N THR A 150 2.89 -12.98 9.94
CA THR A 150 2.13 -13.97 10.70
C THR A 150 0.65 -13.76 10.42
N ALA A 151 0.00 -14.77 9.88
CA ALA A 151 -1.42 -14.73 9.60
C ALA A 151 -2.25 -14.57 10.88
N PRO A 152 -3.47 -14.01 10.80
CA PRO A 152 -4.35 -13.90 11.95
C PRO A 152 -4.73 -15.27 12.50
N SER A 153 -4.99 -15.35 13.80
CA SER A 153 -5.46 -16.59 14.46
C SER A 153 -6.90 -16.94 14.18
N ASN A 154 -7.68 -15.99 13.70
CA ASN A 154 -9.08 -16.16 13.31
C ASN A 154 -9.22 -15.94 11.81
N ASP A 155 -10.18 -16.64 11.20
CA ASP A 155 -10.50 -16.43 9.78
C ASP A 155 -11.13 -15.04 9.58
N VAL A 156 -10.49 -14.24 8.75
CA VAL A 156 -10.94 -12.90 8.34
C VAL A 156 -11.29 -12.86 6.85
N GLY A 157 -11.29 -14.02 6.19
CA GLY A 157 -11.44 -14.12 4.74
C GLY A 157 -10.17 -13.69 3.98
N PRO A 158 -10.32 -13.28 2.73
CA PRO A 158 -9.18 -12.83 1.93
C PRO A 158 -8.45 -11.65 2.57
N VAL A 159 -7.11 -11.65 2.45
CA VAL A 159 -6.25 -10.54 2.84
C VAL A 159 -5.51 -10.02 1.62
N THR A 160 -5.32 -8.70 1.55
CA THR A 160 -4.65 -8.08 0.42
C THR A 160 -3.43 -7.28 0.89
N ILE A 161 -2.29 -7.58 0.28
CA ILE A 161 -1.07 -6.81 0.40
C ILE A 161 -1.15 -5.69 -0.63
N TYR A 162 -1.30 -4.44 -0.18
CA TYR A 162 -1.23 -3.26 -1.04
C TYR A 162 0.16 -2.66 -0.94
N TYR A 163 0.74 -2.29 -2.06
CA TYR A 163 2.04 -1.64 -2.04
C TYR A 163 2.23 -0.66 -3.17
N ALA A 164 2.92 0.43 -2.83
CA ALA A 164 3.44 1.37 -3.81
C ALA A 164 4.96 1.27 -3.83
N TYR A 165 5.54 1.36 -5.02
CA TYR A 165 6.97 1.46 -5.16
C TYR A 165 7.36 2.57 -6.12
N ASN A 166 8.56 3.10 -5.90
CA ASN A 166 9.12 4.20 -6.66
C ASN A 166 10.44 3.76 -7.27
N VAL A 167 10.54 3.89 -8.59
CA VAL A 167 11.78 3.72 -9.37
C VAL A 167 12.31 5.12 -9.64
N THR A 168 13.36 5.53 -8.94
CA THR A 168 13.83 6.90 -9.00
C THR A 168 14.74 7.13 -10.19
N ASN A 169 14.79 8.37 -10.69
CA ASN A 169 15.79 8.78 -11.67
C ASN A 169 17.18 9.08 -11.04
N ALA A 170 17.34 8.87 -9.73
CA ALA A 170 18.54 9.07 -8.94
C ALA A 170 19.12 10.51 -8.94
N MET A 171 18.33 11.51 -9.30
CA MET A 171 18.75 12.92 -9.37
C MET A 171 18.71 13.64 -8.01
N ASN A 172 18.51 12.91 -6.90
CA ASN A 172 18.37 13.46 -5.55
C ASN A 172 17.28 14.55 -5.42
N ASN A 173 16.21 14.41 -6.17
CA ASN A 173 15.02 15.24 -6.08
C ASN A 173 13.77 14.34 -6.26
N THR A 174 12.58 14.91 -6.22
CA THR A 174 11.30 14.19 -6.32
C THR A 174 10.65 14.29 -7.70
N ALA A 175 11.37 14.84 -8.70
CA ALA A 175 10.83 15.05 -10.03
C ALA A 175 11.34 14.00 -11.02
N GLY A 176 10.42 13.51 -11.87
CA GLY A 176 10.75 12.57 -12.95
C GLY A 176 10.97 11.13 -12.49
N ASP A 177 10.52 10.79 -11.29
CA ASP A 177 10.48 9.42 -10.80
C ASP A 177 9.28 8.66 -11.39
N GLN A 178 9.33 7.35 -11.38
CA GLN A 178 8.27 6.48 -11.85
C GLN A 178 7.63 5.77 -10.66
N ILE A 179 6.30 5.86 -10.58
CA ILE A 179 5.55 5.41 -9.42
C ILE A 179 4.63 4.27 -9.85
N PHE A 180 4.61 3.22 -9.06
CA PHE A 180 3.82 2.03 -9.34
C PHE A 180 3.00 1.65 -8.13
N LEU A 181 1.79 1.18 -8.40
CA LEU A 181 0.85 0.63 -7.43
C LEU A 181 0.54 -0.79 -7.83
N ALA A 182 0.58 -1.69 -6.86
CA ALA A 182 0.21 -3.08 -7.07
C ALA A 182 -0.41 -3.68 -5.82
N SER A 183 -1.02 -4.83 -5.98
CA SER A 183 -1.59 -5.60 -4.88
C SER A 183 -1.44 -7.09 -5.12
N HIS A 184 -1.45 -7.85 -4.02
CA HIS A 184 -1.42 -9.30 -4.03
C HIS A 184 -2.39 -9.84 -2.98
N THR A 185 -3.30 -10.73 -3.38
CA THR A 185 -4.33 -11.25 -2.48
C THR A 185 -4.03 -12.69 -2.10
N LEU A 186 -4.17 -12.98 -0.81
CA LEU A 186 -4.09 -14.31 -0.22
C LEU A 186 -5.46 -14.72 0.29
N TYR A 187 -5.75 -16.00 0.28
CA TYR A 187 -6.99 -16.59 0.73
C TYR A 187 -6.73 -17.51 1.93
N PRO A 188 -7.64 -17.61 2.91
CA PRO A 188 -7.47 -18.61 3.94
C PRO A 188 -7.51 -19.99 3.31
N SER A 189 -6.63 -20.89 3.75
CA SER A 189 -6.72 -22.29 3.36
C SER A 189 -8.05 -22.85 3.89
N ASN A 190 -8.82 -23.48 3.03
CA ASN A 190 -10.03 -24.17 3.46
C ASN A 190 -9.64 -25.41 4.30
N THR A 191 -9.38 -25.23 5.59
CA THR A 191 -9.23 -26.35 6.53
C THR A 191 -10.56 -26.98 6.93
N ALA A 192 -11.67 -26.37 6.55
CA ALA A 192 -12.97 -26.99 6.66
C ALA A 192 -13.23 -27.83 5.40
N ASN A 193 -12.80 -29.08 5.40
CA ASN A 193 -13.55 -30.12 4.71
C ASN A 193 -14.93 -30.25 5.39
N ILE A 194 -15.78 -29.23 5.25
CA ILE A 194 -17.20 -29.47 5.34
C ILE A 194 -17.53 -30.17 4.01
N VAL A 195 -17.27 -31.45 3.96
CA VAL A 195 -18.12 -32.30 3.16
C VAL A 195 -19.51 -32.13 3.78
N ALA A 196 -20.25 -31.15 3.31
CA ALA A 196 -21.68 -31.18 3.47
C ALA A 196 -22.09 -32.44 2.72
N GLU A 197 -22.19 -33.55 3.44
CA GLU A 197 -22.85 -34.72 2.91
C GLU A 197 -24.19 -34.19 2.37
N ALA A 198 -24.33 -34.26 1.06
CA ALA A 198 -25.62 -33.95 0.45
C ALA A 198 -26.65 -34.81 1.16
N PRO A 199 -27.71 -34.22 1.70
CA PRO A 199 -28.71 -35.01 2.40
C PRO A 199 -29.12 -36.13 1.48
N SER A 200 -28.90 -37.37 1.93
CA SER A 200 -29.36 -38.54 1.20
C SER A 200 -30.91 -38.54 1.24
N PHE A 201 -31.50 -38.60 0.07
CA PHE A 201 -32.94 -38.74 -0.06
C PHE A 201 -33.18 -40.13 -0.63
N SER A 202 -33.95 -40.94 0.08
CA SER A 202 -34.50 -42.15 -0.49
C SER A 202 -35.81 -41.83 -1.20
N CYS A 203 -35.96 -42.29 -2.44
CA CYS A 203 -37.17 -42.17 -3.22
C CYS A 203 -37.83 -43.55 -3.28
N TYR A 204 -39.07 -43.65 -2.90
CA TYR A 204 -39.84 -44.87 -3.09
C TYR A 204 -41.25 -44.51 -3.54
N PHE A 205 -41.90 -45.47 -4.24
CA PHE A 205 -43.31 -45.36 -4.58
C PHE A 205 -44.11 -46.10 -3.53
N ASN A 206 -45.18 -45.47 -3.07
CA ASN A 206 -46.14 -46.15 -2.23
C ASN A 206 -47.11 -46.95 -3.11
N GLU A 207 -47.94 -47.75 -2.47
CA GLU A 207 -48.95 -48.66 -3.14
C GLU A 207 -49.97 -47.92 -4.04
N VAL A 208 -49.91 -46.58 -4.13
CA VAL A 208 -50.82 -45.74 -4.93
C VAL A 208 -50.06 -44.90 -5.93
N ASP A 209 -48.80 -45.29 -6.34
CA ASP A 209 -47.93 -44.61 -7.31
C ASP A 209 -47.56 -43.14 -6.99
N ASN A 210 -47.56 -42.74 -5.71
CA ASN A 210 -47.08 -41.44 -5.31
C ASN A 210 -45.60 -41.48 -4.93
N LEU A 211 -44.82 -40.59 -5.53
CA LEU A 211 -43.41 -40.40 -5.20
C LEU A 211 -43.27 -39.75 -3.81
N ILE A 212 -42.62 -40.42 -2.88
CA ILE A 212 -42.32 -39.89 -1.56
C ILE A 212 -40.80 -39.65 -1.44
N LEU A 213 -40.44 -38.41 -1.08
CA LEU A 213 -39.07 -38.02 -0.74
C LEU A 213 -38.94 -37.99 0.78
N GLN A 214 -38.12 -38.84 1.33
CA GLN A 214 -37.85 -38.88 2.76
C GLN A 214 -36.41 -38.51 3.03
N LYS A 215 -36.20 -37.50 3.90
CA LYS A 215 -34.90 -37.15 4.39
C LYS A 215 -34.47 -38.12 5.48
N GLU A 216 -33.35 -38.80 5.29
CA GLU A 216 -32.77 -39.63 6.33
C GLU A 216 -32.07 -38.77 7.35
N ASN A 217 -32.50 -38.82 8.62
CA ASN A 217 -31.79 -38.22 9.74
C ASN A 217 -30.88 -39.27 10.35
N TRP A 218 -29.58 -39.08 10.19
CA TRP A 218 -28.61 -39.86 10.95
C TRP A 218 -28.46 -39.23 12.33
N SER A 219 -28.60 -40.04 13.37
CA SER A 219 -28.38 -39.70 14.78
C SER A 219 -26.89 -39.79 15.16
#